data_f5e3616317599daea4002a4f49c69c5f
#
_entry.id   f5e3616317599daea4002a4f49c69c5f
#
_cell.length_a   1.000
_cell.length_b   1.000
_cell.length_c   1.000
_cell.angle_alpha   90.00
_cell.angle_beta   90.00
_cell.angle_gamma   90.00
#
_symmetry.space_group_name_H-M   'P 1'
#
loop_
_entity.id
_entity.type
_entity.pdbx_description
1 polymer ?
#
loop_
_entity_poly.entity_id
_entity_poly.type
_entity_poly.pdbx_seq_one_letter_code
_entity_poly.pdbx_strand_id
1 'polypeptide(L)'
;MTSAARLLIVDDEAAQLRALCDTLQIEGYVTQGFGSGQQALATLRPGEFDLLLTDLMMPEMDGIALIDAAKKIDSSLEALVMTGHGTIDTAVRAMQGGALDYILKPFKLNVIQPVISRALDVQRLRRENAELHAREKQQSAELAAAYHDLEAFSYSISHDLRAPLRSMDGFAGVLESDFAEQLGEEGRRIVGIIRGGSQKMDELIVSLLEFSRAGRAALQLDRIDMTLLADAAAKEVRSLYSGPEPQIEIAELPPADADPVVIRQVWCNLIGNALKYSAKREKPKVRVSGRIDNGETIYQVEDNGAGFDMRYADKLFGVFQRLHRSEDFTGTGVGLAIVHRIVARHGGRIWAKGSPDAGACFQFALPIRSAS
;
A
#
# COMPACT_ATOMS: atom_id res chain seq x y z
N MET A 1 -30.25 16.22 8.60
CA MET A 1 -31.54 16.27 7.91
C MET A 1 -31.28 15.71 6.51
N THR A 2 -31.76 14.53 6.19
CA THR A 2 -31.70 13.97 4.83
C THR A 2 -32.53 14.84 3.92
N SER A 3 -31.94 15.43 2.89
CA SER A 3 -32.67 16.17 1.85
C SER A 3 -33.72 15.27 1.24
N ALA A 4 -34.93 15.76 1.01
CA ALA A 4 -35.98 15.00 0.35
C ALA A 4 -35.50 14.58 -1.05
N ALA A 5 -35.69 13.32 -1.40
CA ALA A 5 -35.25 12.81 -2.69
C ALA A 5 -36.06 13.46 -3.85
N ARG A 6 -35.35 13.78 -4.93
CA ARG A 6 -35.90 14.48 -6.11
C ARG A 6 -36.21 13.49 -7.23
N LEU A 7 -37.47 13.38 -7.59
CA LEU A 7 -37.99 12.43 -8.58
C LEU A 7 -38.37 13.16 -9.88
N LEU A 8 -37.81 12.70 -10.99
CA LEU A 8 -38.20 13.10 -12.34
C LEU A 8 -39.24 12.11 -12.83
N ILE A 9 -40.45 12.57 -13.14
CA ILE A 9 -41.57 11.71 -13.52
C ILE A 9 -41.98 12.06 -14.93
N VAL A 10 -42.10 11.06 -15.82
CA VAL A 10 -42.46 11.25 -17.23
C VAL A 10 -43.57 10.32 -17.61
N ASP A 11 -44.68 10.89 -18.06
CA ASP A 11 -45.89 10.17 -18.45
C ASP A 11 -46.73 11.05 -19.40
N ASP A 12 -47.11 10.56 -20.56
CA ASP A 12 -47.88 11.32 -21.54
C ASP A 12 -49.34 11.53 -21.14
N GLU A 13 -49.86 10.71 -20.20
CA GLU A 13 -51.20 10.89 -19.64
C GLU A 13 -51.19 11.95 -18.52
N ALA A 14 -51.52 13.20 -18.86
CA ALA A 14 -51.41 14.35 -17.93
C ALA A 14 -52.22 14.19 -16.62
N ALA A 15 -53.28 13.39 -16.60
CA ALA A 15 -54.06 13.13 -15.39
C ALA A 15 -53.34 12.15 -14.46
N GLN A 16 -52.73 11.09 -15.00
CA GLN A 16 -51.91 10.12 -14.24
C GLN A 16 -50.65 10.78 -13.71
N LEU A 17 -49.96 11.55 -14.54
CA LEU A 17 -48.75 12.30 -14.16
C LEU A 17 -49.03 13.21 -12.95
N ARG A 18 -50.07 14.02 -12.99
CA ARG A 18 -50.44 14.91 -11.88
C ARG A 18 -50.75 14.13 -10.60
N ALA A 19 -51.61 13.12 -10.70
CA ALA A 19 -52.00 12.32 -9.56
C ALA A 19 -50.78 11.62 -8.88
N LEU A 20 -49.84 11.13 -9.69
CA LEU A 20 -48.61 10.51 -9.18
C LEU A 20 -47.69 11.53 -8.53
N CYS A 21 -47.46 12.68 -9.15
CA CYS A 21 -46.66 13.77 -8.57
C CYS A 21 -47.24 14.21 -7.22
N ASP A 22 -48.56 14.49 -7.16
CA ASP A 22 -49.22 14.95 -5.94
C ASP A 22 -49.13 13.88 -4.80
N THR A 23 -49.32 12.62 -5.16
CA THR A 23 -49.24 11.50 -4.21
C THR A 23 -47.81 11.35 -3.63
N LEU A 24 -46.79 11.41 -4.46
CA LEU A 24 -45.41 11.27 -4.01
C LEU A 24 -44.93 12.52 -3.27
N GLN A 25 -45.46 13.71 -3.56
CA GLN A 25 -45.18 14.91 -2.76
C GLN A 25 -45.73 14.80 -1.34
N ILE A 26 -46.94 14.22 -1.17
CA ILE A 26 -47.52 13.94 0.15
C ILE A 26 -46.64 12.99 0.97
N GLU A 27 -45.97 12.04 0.30
CA GLU A 27 -45.00 11.09 0.90
C GLU A 27 -43.62 11.71 1.18
N GLY A 28 -43.44 12.99 0.89
CA GLY A 28 -42.22 13.73 1.23
C GLY A 28 -41.15 13.75 0.13
N TYR A 29 -41.43 13.31 -1.07
CA TYR A 29 -40.56 13.44 -2.23
C TYR A 29 -40.69 14.82 -2.89
N VAL A 30 -39.65 15.29 -3.51
CA VAL A 30 -39.72 16.45 -4.43
C VAL A 30 -39.90 15.92 -5.83
N THR A 31 -41.05 16.23 -6.46
CA THR A 31 -41.37 15.68 -7.78
C THR A 31 -41.39 16.76 -8.86
N GLN A 32 -40.90 16.42 -10.05
CA GLN A 32 -41.06 17.22 -11.25
C GLN A 32 -41.58 16.35 -12.38
N GLY A 33 -42.73 16.71 -12.93
CA GLY A 33 -43.44 15.92 -13.93
C GLY A 33 -43.36 16.53 -15.33
N PHE A 34 -43.20 15.69 -16.35
CA PHE A 34 -43.15 16.07 -17.76
C PHE A 34 -44.04 15.15 -18.61
N GLY A 35 -44.76 15.71 -19.57
CA GLY A 35 -45.61 15.00 -20.49
C GLY A 35 -44.87 14.38 -21.69
N SER A 36 -43.55 14.57 -21.80
CA SER A 36 -42.74 13.93 -22.86
C SER A 36 -41.30 13.77 -22.46
N GLY A 37 -40.63 12.74 -22.99
CA GLY A 37 -39.21 12.47 -22.77
C GLY A 37 -38.30 13.59 -23.23
N GLN A 38 -38.65 14.27 -24.32
CA GLN A 38 -37.86 15.39 -24.85
C GLN A 38 -37.82 16.58 -23.86
N GLN A 39 -38.98 16.93 -23.27
CA GLN A 39 -39.06 18.00 -22.26
C GLN A 39 -38.27 17.62 -21.00
N ALA A 40 -38.32 16.39 -20.54
CA ALA A 40 -37.59 15.90 -19.43
C ALA A 40 -36.04 16.01 -19.66
N LEU A 41 -35.56 15.55 -20.83
CA LEU A 41 -34.15 15.62 -21.20
C LEU A 41 -33.64 17.08 -21.32
N ALA A 42 -34.47 17.99 -21.85
CA ALA A 42 -34.11 19.40 -21.97
C ALA A 42 -33.84 20.06 -20.59
N THR A 43 -34.52 19.58 -19.57
CA THR A 43 -34.44 20.10 -18.20
C THR A 43 -33.38 19.38 -17.36
N LEU A 44 -33.10 18.09 -17.64
CA LEU A 44 -32.21 17.24 -16.86
C LEU A 44 -30.77 17.81 -16.80
N ARG A 45 -30.26 17.94 -15.60
CA ARG A 45 -28.85 18.27 -15.31
C ARG A 45 -28.23 17.21 -14.41
N PRO A 46 -26.93 16.93 -14.52
CA PRO A 46 -26.24 15.97 -13.65
C PRO A 46 -26.43 16.29 -12.16
N GLY A 47 -26.82 15.31 -11.38
CA GLY A 47 -27.03 15.43 -9.93
C GLY A 47 -28.28 16.22 -9.51
N GLU A 48 -29.15 16.58 -10.45
CA GLU A 48 -30.37 17.33 -10.14
C GLU A 48 -31.50 16.45 -9.61
N PHE A 49 -31.58 15.21 -10.11
CA PHE A 49 -32.58 14.23 -9.70
C PHE A 49 -31.91 12.95 -9.19
N ASP A 50 -32.59 12.28 -8.26
CA ASP A 50 -32.11 11.02 -7.66
C ASP A 50 -32.72 9.81 -8.38
N LEU A 51 -33.92 9.93 -8.97
CA LEU A 51 -34.62 8.84 -9.61
C LEU A 51 -35.50 9.35 -10.79
N LEU A 52 -35.45 8.63 -11.89
CA LEU A 52 -36.36 8.79 -13.02
C LEU A 52 -37.48 7.72 -12.96
N LEU A 53 -38.76 8.16 -12.96
CA LEU A 53 -39.91 7.30 -13.20
C LEU A 53 -40.45 7.62 -14.57
N THR A 54 -40.48 6.68 -15.49
CA THR A 54 -40.99 6.93 -16.85
C THR A 54 -42.03 5.90 -17.26
N ASP A 55 -43.09 6.34 -17.97
CA ASP A 55 -43.91 5.38 -18.69
C ASP A 55 -43.11 4.71 -19.80
N LEU A 56 -43.40 3.43 -20.04
CA LEU A 56 -42.76 2.64 -21.08
C LEU A 56 -43.17 3.11 -22.47
N MET A 57 -44.49 3.33 -22.67
CA MET A 57 -45.09 3.58 -23.96
C MET A 57 -45.50 5.05 -24.08
N MET A 58 -44.65 5.88 -24.64
CA MET A 58 -44.91 7.29 -24.88
C MET A 58 -44.75 7.65 -26.35
N PRO A 59 -45.49 8.64 -26.86
CA PRO A 59 -45.31 9.15 -28.23
C PRO A 59 -43.87 9.69 -28.42
N GLU A 60 -43.33 9.61 -29.63
CA GLU A 60 -42.03 10.14 -30.09
C GLU A 60 -40.82 9.46 -29.47
N MET A 61 -40.78 9.24 -28.13
CA MET A 61 -39.67 8.63 -27.41
C MET A 61 -40.24 7.69 -26.34
N ASP A 62 -39.96 6.40 -26.44
CA ASP A 62 -40.35 5.45 -25.40
C ASP A 62 -39.48 5.58 -24.13
N GLY A 63 -39.95 5.00 -23.01
CA GLY A 63 -39.27 5.09 -21.73
C GLY A 63 -37.86 4.50 -21.73
N ILE A 64 -37.60 3.50 -22.57
CA ILE A 64 -36.25 2.87 -22.67
C ILE A 64 -35.28 3.83 -23.36
N ALA A 65 -35.68 4.45 -24.46
CA ALA A 65 -34.88 5.45 -25.15
C ALA A 65 -34.60 6.67 -24.25
N LEU A 66 -35.59 7.07 -23.43
CA LEU A 66 -35.45 8.12 -22.44
C LEU A 66 -34.41 7.74 -21.37
N ILE A 67 -34.45 6.54 -20.84
CA ILE A 67 -33.47 6.07 -19.84
C ILE A 67 -32.04 6.08 -20.41
N ASP A 68 -31.85 5.55 -21.63
CA ASP A 68 -30.52 5.56 -22.28
C ASP A 68 -29.98 6.99 -22.47
N ALA A 69 -30.85 7.91 -22.93
CA ALA A 69 -30.47 9.31 -23.09
C ALA A 69 -30.21 10.01 -21.76
N ALA A 70 -31.02 9.78 -20.74
CA ALA A 70 -30.86 10.36 -19.41
C ALA A 70 -29.56 9.88 -18.72
N LYS A 71 -29.21 8.60 -18.83
CA LYS A 71 -27.96 8.02 -18.29
C LYS A 71 -26.70 8.54 -18.99
N LYS A 72 -26.80 8.98 -20.23
CA LYS A 72 -25.68 9.68 -20.92
C LYS A 72 -25.45 11.08 -20.36
N ILE A 73 -26.50 11.74 -19.83
CA ILE A 73 -26.38 13.04 -19.16
C ILE A 73 -25.93 12.86 -17.71
N ASP A 74 -26.57 11.92 -17.00
CA ASP A 74 -26.23 11.60 -15.60
C ASP A 74 -26.18 10.08 -15.40
N SER A 75 -24.99 9.54 -15.36
CA SER A 75 -24.73 8.11 -15.16
C SER A 75 -25.12 7.60 -13.76
N SER A 76 -25.31 8.50 -12.80
CA SER A 76 -25.72 8.15 -11.43
C SER A 76 -27.23 8.09 -11.24
N LEU A 77 -28.02 8.57 -12.23
CA LEU A 77 -29.48 8.57 -12.18
C LEU A 77 -30.01 7.14 -12.34
N GLU A 78 -30.72 6.67 -11.32
CA GLU A 78 -31.45 5.41 -11.42
C GLU A 78 -32.79 5.62 -12.10
N ALA A 79 -33.31 4.56 -12.72
CA ALA A 79 -34.57 4.66 -13.47
C ALA A 79 -35.51 3.49 -13.18
N LEU A 80 -36.81 3.81 -13.05
CA LEU A 80 -37.90 2.85 -12.94
C LEU A 80 -38.85 3.04 -14.13
N VAL A 81 -39.33 1.93 -14.70
CA VAL A 81 -40.30 1.94 -15.79
C VAL A 81 -41.68 1.63 -15.25
N MET A 82 -42.68 2.43 -15.63
CA MET A 82 -44.07 2.18 -15.39
C MET A 82 -44.70 1.60 -16.67
N THR A 83 -45.55 0.57 -16.58
CA THR A 83 -46.16 -0.04 -17.76
C THR A 83 -47.58 -0.56 -17.47
N GLY A 84 -48.49 -0.33 -18.40
CA GLY A 84 -49.85 -0.89 -18.35
C GLY A 84 -49.95 -2.34 -18.84
N HIS A 85 -48.91 -2.88 -19.49
CA HIS A 85 -48.87 -4.22 -20.05
C HIS A 85 -47.71 -5.02 -19.43
N GLY A 86 -48.01 -5.78 -18.39
CA GLY A 86 -47.02 -6.59 -17.66
C GLY A 86 -46.77 -7.95 -18.33
N THR A 87 -46.13 -7.97 -19.48
CA THR A 87 -45.60 -9.21 -20.04
C THR A 87 -44.13 -9.41 -19.61
N ILE A 88 -43.70 -10.66 -19.58
CA ILE A 88 -42.29 -11.00 -19.28
C ILE A 88 -41.37 -10.27 -20.27
N ASP A 89 -41.74 -10.17 -21.52
CA ASP A 89 -40.95 -9.51 -22.57
C ASP A 89 -40.77 -8.01 -22.32
N THR A 90 -41.83 -7.31 -21.85
CA THR A 90 -41.73 -5.88 -21.52
C THR A 90 -40.84 -5.62 -20.31
N ALA A 91 -40.93 -6.47 -19.31
CA ALA A 91 -40.04 -6.41 -18.13
C ALA A 91 -38.55 -6.64 -18.49
N VAL A 92 -38.28 -7.68 -19.29
CA VAL A 92 -36.94 -8.00 -19.78
C VAL A 92 -36.37 -6.84 -20.61
N ARG A 93 -37.13 -6.26 -21.52
CA ARG A 93 -36.72 -5.10 -22.32
C ARG A 93 -36.41 -3.88 -21.45
N ALA A 94 -37.22 -3.59 -20.45
CA ALA A 94 -36.96 -2.47 -19.53
C ALA A 94 -35.64 -2.66 -18.77
N MET A 95 -35.38 -3.86 -18.23
CA MET A 95 -34.13 -4.16 -17.51
C MET A 95 -32.91 -4.13 -18.43
N GLN A 96 -33.00 -4.68 -19.65
CA GLN A 96 -31.95 -4.60 -20.67
C GLN A 96 -31.68 -3.15 -21.10
N GLY A 97 -32.68 -2.29 -21.10
CA GLY A 97 -32.59 -0.86 -21.39
C GLY A 97 -32.01 -0.03 -20.21
N GLY A 98 -31.63 -0.68 -19.13
CA GLY A 98 -30.96 -0.02 -18.01
C GLY A 98 -31.92 0.48 -16.91
N ALA A 99 -33.19 0.12 -16.92
CA ALA A 99 -34.06 0.34 -15.77
C ALA A 99 -33.63 -0.55 -14.60
N LEU A 100 -33.73 -0.01 -13.37
CA LEU A 100 -33.44 -0.77 -12.16
C LEU A 100 -34.56 -1.76 -11.84
N ASP A 101 -35.80 -1.36 -12.10
CA ASP A 101 -36.99 -2.18 -11.89
C ASP A 101 -38.18 -1.64 -12.73
N TYR A 102 -39.32 -2.34 -12.72
CA TYR A 102 -40.52 -1.91 -13.37
C TYR A 102 -41.71 -1.97 -12.43
N ILE A 103 -42.78 -1.18 -12.75
CA ILE A 103 -43.98 -1.07 -11.94
C ILE A 103 -45.18 -1.23 -12.87
N LEU A 104 -46.12 -2.13 -12.52
CA LEU A 104 -47.35 -2.37 -13.29
C LEU A 104 -48.42 -1.35 -12.95
N LYS A 105 -48.96 -0.68 -13.94
CA LYS A 105 -50.19 0.15 -13.85
C LYS A 105 -51.46 -0.70 -13.95
N PRO A 106 -52.53 -0.39 -13.19
CA PRO A 106 -52.59 0.61 -12.13
C PRO A 106 -51.94 0.11 -10.84
N PHE A 107 -51.13 0.93 -10.22
CA PHE A 107 -50.45 0.60 -8.96
C PHE A 107 -51.06 1.35 -7.76
N LYS A 108 -50.93 0.71 -6.60
CA LYS A 108 -51.25 1.32 -5.32
C LYS A 108 -49.98 1.88 -4.69
N LEU A 109 -50.11 2.88 -3.83
CA LEU A 109 -48.99 3.53 -3.14
C LEU A 109 -48.11 2.53 -2.37
N ASN A 110 -48.72 1.55 -1.69
CA ASN A 110 -48.02 0.49 -0.96
C ASN A 110 -47.20 -0.45 -1.86
N VAL A 111 -47.34 -0.42 -3.16
CA VAL A 111 -46.56 -1.20 -4.14
C VAL A 111 -45.42 -0.37 -4.72
N ILE A 112 -45.67 0.89 -5.06
CA ILE A 112 -44.65 1.76 -5.68
C ILE A 112 -43.63 2.26 -4.67
N GLN A 113 -44.05 2.58 -3.44
CA GLN A 113 -43.17 3.17 -2.41
C GLN A 113 -41.97 2.28 -2.06
N PRO A 114 -42.08 0.96 -1.81
CA PRO A 114 -40.93 0.09 -1.57
C PRO A 114 -39.95 0.02 -2.76
N VAL A 115 -40.46 0.10 -3.99
CA VAL A 115 -39.65 0.06 -5.22
C VAL A 115 -38.87 1.35 -5.36
N ILE A 116 -39.49 2.52 -5.13
CA ILE A 116 -38.81 3.83 -5.10
C ILE A 116 -37.75 3.85 -4.02
N SER A 117 -38.09 3.43 -2.78
CA SER A 117 -37.13 3.41 -1.66
C SER A 117 -35.88 2.56 -1.97
N ARG A 118 -36.11 1.35 -2.55
CA ARG A 118 -34.99 0.49 -2.95
C ARG A 118 -34.14 1.12 -4.06
N ALA A 119 -34.76 1.77 -5.03
CA ALA A 119 -34.06 2.44 -6.12
C ALA A 119 -33.19 3.60 -5.62
N LEU A 120 -33.70 4.40 -4.67
CA LEU A 120 -32.97 5.48 -4.02
C LEU A 120 -31.83 4.98 -3.14
N ASP A 121 -32.01 3.83 -2.44
CA ASP A 121 -30.93 3.22 -1.67
C ASP A 121 -29.79 2.74 -2.58
N VAL A 122 -30.10 2.12 -3.72
CA VAL A 122 -29.10 1.71 -4.72
C VAL A 122 -28.35 2.93 -5.26
N GLN A 123 -29.07 3.99 -5.63
CA GLN A 123 -28.49 5.24 -6.12
C GLN A 123 -27.56 5.86 -5.08
N ARG A 124 -27.99 5.95 -3.82
CA ARG A 124 -27.18 6.47 -2.72
C ARG A 124 -25.89 5.66 -2.52
N LEU A 125 -26.00 4.32 -2.46
CA LEU A 125 -24.84 3.45 -2.28
C LEU A 125 -23.84 3.55 -3.44
N ARG A 126 -24.32 3.66 -4.68
CA ARG A 126 -23.45 3.87 -5.84
C ARG A 126 -22.70 5.19 -5.77
N ARG A 127 -23.38 6.26 -5.36
CA ARG A 127 -22.79 7.58 -5.20
C ARG A 127 -21.75 7.62 -4.10
N GLU A 128 -22.07 7.07 -2.92
CA GLU A 128 -21.12 6.94 -1.80
C GLU A 128 -19.89 6.12 -2.20
N ASN A 129 -20.09 5.02 -2.93
CA ASN A 129 -18.98 4.18 -3.42
C ASN A 129 -18.07 4.94 -4.39
N ALA A 130 -18.66 5.67 -5.34
CA ALA A 130 -17.90 6.49 -6.29
C ALA A 130 -17.10 7.60 -5.59
N GLU A 131 -17.68 8.26 -4.57
CA GLU A 131 -17.00 9.27 -3.76
C GLU A 131 -15.85 8.66 -2.95
N LEU A 132 -16.05 7.49 -2.34
CA LEU A 132 -15.00 6.78 -1.60
C LEU A 132 -13.82 6.41 -2.51
N HIS A 133 -14.10 5.85 -3.67
CA HIS A 133 -13.06 5.51 -4.66
C HIS A 133 -12.30 6.74 -5.16
N ALA A 134 -13.01 7.86 -5.38
CA ALA A 134 -12.35 9.10 -5.78
C ALA A 134 -11.41 9.63 -4.68
N ARG A 135 -11.84 9.60 -3.41
CA ARG A 135 -11.02 9.99 -2.26
C ARG A 135 -9.81 9.07 -2.08
N GLU A 136 -10.02 7.75 -2.17
CA GLU A 136 -8.93 6.76 -2.08
C GLU A 136 -7.87 7.01 -3.15
N LYS A 137 -8.29 7.23 -4.39
CA LYS A 137 -7.38 7.55 -5.51
C LYS A 137 -6.61 8.85 -5.27
N GLN A 138 -7.27 9.88 -4.77
CA GLN A 138 -6.63 11.15 -4.45
C GLN A 138 -5.61 10.98 -3.33
N GLN A 139 -5.96 10.33 -2.22
CA GLN A 139 -5.04 10.08 -1.10
C GLN A 139 -3.83 9.25 -1.53
N SER A 140 -4.05 8.23 -2.38
CA SER A 140 -2.95 7.43 -2.93
C SER A 140 -1.99 8.27 -3.79
N ALA A 141 -2.53 9.19 -4.60
CA ALA A 141 -1.71 10.09 -5.42
C ALA A 141 -0.93 11.10 -4.57
N GLU A 142 -1.56 11.70 -3.55
CA GLU A 142 -0.90 12.62 -2.61
C GLU A 142 0.22 11.92 -1.83
N LEU A 143 -0.04 10.70 -1.35
CA LEU A 143 0.96 9.90 -0.65
C LEU A 143 2.14 9.55 -1.57
N ALA A 144 1.88 9.17 -2.82
CA ALA A 144 2.93 8.90 -3.82
C ALA A 144 3.78 10.14 -4.11
N ALA A 145 3.15 11.32 -4.24
CA ALA A 145 3.85 12.59 -4.44
C ALA A 145 4.74 12.93 -3.23
N ALA A 146 4.21 12.85 -2.01
CA ALA A 146 4.97 13.12 -0.79
C ALA A 146 6.17 12.17 -0.62
N TYR A 147 6.01 10.90 -0.97
CA TYR A 147 7.13 9.96 -1.00
C TYR A 147 8.18 10.32 -2.06
N HIS A 148 7.76 10.77 -3.23
CA HIS A 148 8.67 11.22 -4.28
C HIS A 148 9.50 12.43 -3.83
N ASP A 149 8.86 13.42 -3.20
CA ASP A 149 9.53 14.62 -2.71
C ASP A 149 10.53 14.30 -1.60
N LEU A 150 10.16 13.41 -0.66
CA LEU A 150 11.06 12.98 0.41
C LEU A 150 12.33 12.29 -0.13
N GLU A 151 12.22 11.54 -1.23
CA GLU A 151 13.39 10.90 -1.84
C GLU A 151 14.27 11.89 -2.57
N ALA A 152 13.69 12.75 -3.41
CA ALA A 152 14.43 13.77 -4.12
C ALA A 152 15.22 14.61 -3.10
N PHE A 153 14.59 14.97 -1.99
CA PHE A 153 15.21 15.64 -0.85
C PHE A 153 16.34 14.81 -0.23
N SER A 154 16.07 13.53 0.08
CA SER A 154 17.07 12.63 0.67
C SER A 154 18.29 12.42 -0.24
N TYR A 155 18.05 12.31 -1.55
CA TYR A 155 19.11 12.17 -2.55
C TYR A 155 19.95 13.44 -2.65
N SER A 156 19.30 14.62 -2.78
CA SER A 156 20.00 15.90 -2.88
C SER A 156 20.85 16.18 -1.65
N ILE A 157 20.28 16.04 -0.45
CA ILE A 157 21.03 16.23 0.80
C ILE A 157 22.20 15.26 0.90
N SER A 158 21.99 13.99 0.54
CA SER A 158 23.04 12.98 0.60
C SER A 158 24.21 13.30 -0.32
N HIS A 159 23.92 13.82 -1.52
CA HIS A 159 24.94 14.27 -2.45
C HIS A 159 25.70 15.48 -1.91
N ASP A 160 24.98 16.46 -1.38
CA ASP A 160 25.56 17.72 -0.92
C ASP A 160 26.37 17.57 0.39
N LEU A 161 25.99 16.61 1.24
CA LEU A 161 26.75 16.25 2.44
C LEU A 161 28.02 15.43 2.11
N ARG A 162 28.01 14.63 1.05
CA ARG A 162 29.17 13.79 0.71
C ARG A 162 30.37 14.56 0.18
N ALA A 163 30.15 15.70 -0.48
CA ALA A 163 31.23 16.53 -1.01
C ALA A 163 32.12 17.12 0.10
N PRO A 164 31.59 17.80 1.14
CA PRO A 164 32.41 18.30 2.25
C PRO A 164 33.05 17.18 3.08
N LEU A 165 32.37 16.03 3.25
CA LEU A 165 32.93 14.87 3.98
C LEU A 165 34.16 14.31 3.28
N ARG A 166 34.12 14.16 1.96
CA ARG A 166 35.27 13.73 1.16
C ARG A 166 36.42 14.71 1.26
N SER A 167 36.15 16.02 1.28
CA SER A 167 37.17 17.04 1.48
C SER A 167 37.79 16.95 2.85
N MET A 168 37.01 16.76 3.92
CA MET A 168 37.54 16.58 5.30
C MET A 168 38.40 15.31 5.42
N ASP A 169 37.94 14.17 4.89
CA ASP A 169 38.73 12.93 4.90
C ASP A 169 40.00 13.08 4.06
N GLY A 170 39.95 13.75 2.90
CA GLY A 170 41.10 14.00 2.05
C GLY A 170 42.16 14.88 2.73
N PHE A 171 41.78 16.02 3.30
CA PHE A 171 42.72 16.89 4.00
C PHE A 171 43.25 16.26 5.27
N ALA A 172 42.48 15.53 6.00
CA ALA A 172 42.94 14.76 7.15
C ALA A 172 43.92 13.64 6.72
N GLY A 173 43.70 13.01 5.57
CA GLY A 173 44.68 12.06 4.98
C GLY A 173 45.99 12.72 4.60
N VAL A 174 45.99 13.93 3.99
CA VAL A 174 47.21 14.69 3.70
C VAL A 174 47.93 15.05 4.97
N LEU A 175 47.23 15.48 6.03
CA LEU A 175 47.88 15.74 7.34
C LEU A 175 48.55 14.48 7.91
N GLU A 176 47.91 13.34 7.76
CA GLU A 176 48.44 12.05 8.26
C GLU A 176 49.66 11.57 7.45
N SER A 177 49.68 11.77 6.11
CA SER A 177 50.78 11.33 5.26
C SER A 177 51.94 12.30 5.22
N ASP A 178 51.69 13.61 4.99
CA ASP A 178 52.72 14.57 4.65
C ASP A 178 53.26 15.32 5.87
N PHE A 179 52.47 15.35 6.96
CA PHE A 179 52.82 16.07 8.19
C PHE A 179 52.90 15.16 9.42
N ALA A 180 53.05 13.85 9.25
CA ALA A 180 53.02 12.84 10.32
C ALA A 180 54.03 13.10 11.42
N GLU A 181 55.26 13.57 11.09
CA GLU A 181 56.32 13.87 12.05
C GLU A 181 56.03 15.14 12.87
N GLN A 182 55.41 16.15 12.22
CA GLN A 182 55.12 17.44 12.85
C GLN A 182 53.87 17.36 13.77
N LEU A 183 52.95 16.46 13.50
CA LEU A 183 51.71 16.28 14.28
C LEU A 183 51.95 15.67 15.68
N GLY A 184 53.02 14.92 15.86
CA GLY A 184 53.24 14.15 17.07
C GLY A 184 52.17 13.08 17.31
N GLU A 185 52.16 12.42 18.45
CA GLU A 185 51.19 11.35 18.76
C GLU A 185 49.75 11.88 18.90
N GLU A 186 49.61 13.00 19.64
CA GLU A 186 48.29 13.57 19.90
C GLU A 186 47.65 14.15 18.62
N GLY A 187 48.45 14.81 17.76
CA GLY A 187 47.96 15.28 16.46
C GLY A 187 47.48 14.15 15.56
N ARG A 188 48.23 13.04 15.47
CA ARG A 188 47.82 11.84 14.72
C ARG A 188 46.52 11.23 15.27
N ARG A 189 46.40 11.17 16.62
CA ARG A 189 45.16 10.70 17.27
C ARG A 189 43.95 11.55 16.88
N ILE A 190 44.09 12.89 16.90
CA ILE A 190 43.03 13.82 16.53
C ILE A 190 42.65 13.66 15.05
N VAL A 191 43.62 13.57 14.14
CA VAL A 191 43.40 13.35 12.71
C VAL A 191 42.64 12.03 12.48
N GLY A 192 43.00 10.96 13.18
CA GLY A 192 42.30 9.68 13.12
C GLY A 192 40.85 9.78 13.57
N ILE A 193 40.55 10.56 14.60
CA ILE A 193 39.16 10.83 15.04
C ILE A 193 38.38 11.57 13.96
N ILE A 194 38.96 12.60 13.32
CA ILE A 194 38.31 13.37 12.24
C ILE A 194 38.00 12.44 11.05
N ARG A 195 38.95 11.63 10.60
CA ARG A 195 38.78 10.67 9.51
C ARG A 195 37.69 9.64 9.83
N GLY A 196 37.77 9.03 11.00
CA GLY A 196 36.74 8.08 11.45
C GLY A 196 35.34 8.69 11.50
N GLY A 197 35.24 9.96 11.92
CA GLY A 197 33.98 10.71 11.90
C GLY A 197 33.44 10.95 10.48
N SER A 198 34.30 11.38 9.55
CA SER A 198 33.93 11.59 8.14
C SER A 198 33.49 10.29 7.48
N GLN A 199 34.21 9.21 7.64
CA GLN A 199 33.85 7.89 7.08
C GLN A 199 32.53 7.37 7.66
N LYS A 200 32.32 7.55 8.96
CA LYS A 200 31.08 7.16 9.60
C LYS A 200 29.87 7.94 9.08
N MET A 201 30.02 9.24 8.80
CA MET A 201 28.96 10.03 8.19
C MET A 201 28.65 9.57 6.75
N ASP A 202 29.69 9.23 5.95
CA ASP A 202 29.46 8.70 4.59
C ASP A 202 28.72 7.35 4.62
N GLU A 203 29.07 6.43 5.52
CA GLU A 203 28.32 5.18 5.74
C GLU A 203 26.85 5.41 6.09
N LEU A 204 26.54 6.39 6.96
CA LEU A 204 25.18 6.74 7.34
C LEU A 204 24.39 7.29 6.15
N ILE A 205 25.00 8.13 5.32
CA ILE A 205 24.41 8.71 4.12
C ILE A 205 24.11 7.60 3.10
N VAL A 206 25.04 6.69 2.84
CA VAL A 206 24.83 5.54 1.95
C VAL A 206 23.68 4.68 2.45
N SER A 207 23.66 4.34 3.74
CA SER A 207 22.61 3.53 4.35
C SER A 207 21.24 4.20 4.28
N LEU A 208 21.18 5.53 4.43
CA LEU A 208 19.93 6.29 4.28
C LEU A 208 19.38 6.23 2.85
N LEU A 209 20.25 6.34 1.84
CA LEU A 209 19.88 6.20 0.43
C LEU A 209 19.38 4.78 0.11
N GLU A 210 20.05 3.75 0.63
CA GLU A 210 19.62 2.36 0.47
C GLU A 210 18.24 2.13 1.11
N PHE A 211 18.02 2.64 2.32
CA PHE A 211 16.71 2.61 2.97
C PHE A 211 15.64 3.31 2.15
N SER A 212 15.94 4.49 1.60
CA SER A 212 15.01 5.22 0.72
C SER A 212 14.64 4.39 -0.51
N ARG A 213 15.62 3.80 -1.21
CA ARG A 213 15.45 2.99 -2.42
C ARG A 213 14.70 1.68 -2.18
N ALA A 214 14.94 1.00 -1.05
CA ALA A 214 14.28 -0.26 -0.71
C ALA A 214 12.73 -0.17 -0.66
N GLY A 215 12.18 1.05 -0.68
CA GLY A 215 10.75 1.30 -0.65
C GLY A 215 10.02 1.36 -2.00
N ARG A 216 10.68 1.35 -3.17
CA ARG A 216 10.09 1.94 -4.39
C ARG A 216 9.89 1.09 -5.61
N ALA A 217 10.89 0.33 -6.04
CA ALA A 217 10.77 -0.43 -7.28
C ALA A 217 9.55 -1.35 -7.20
N ALA A 218 8.72 -1.37 -8.23
CA ALA A 218 7.67 -2.38 -8.29
C ALA A 218 8.32 -3.75 -8.07
N LEU A 219 7.78 -4.53 -7.12
CA LEU A 219 8.32 -5.85 -6.83
C LEU A 219 8.12 -6.76 -8.05
N GLN A 220 9.18 -7.37 -8.51
CA GLN A 220 9.11 -8.43 -9.49
C GLN A 220 9.07 -9.76 -8.74
N LEU A 221 7.85 -10.29 -8.57
CA LEU A 221 7.63 -11.48 -7.78
C LEU A 221 7.83 -12.72 -8.65
N ASP A 222 8.85 -13.48 -8.30
CA ASP A 222 9.15 -14.78 -8.91
C ASP A 222 9.12 -15.88 -7.85
N ARG A 223 8.95 -17.13 -8.30
CA ARG A 223 9.11 -18.29 -7.43
C ARG A 223 10.58 -18.55 -7.18
N ILE A 224 11.08 -18.25 -5.98
CA ILE A 224 12.50 -18.26 -5.64
C ILE A 224 12.88 -19.51 -4.87
N ASP A 225 14.03 -20.11 -5.21
CA ASP A 225 14.74 -21.03 -4.34
C ASP A 225 15.47 -20.23 -3.25
N MET A 226 14.89 -20.23 -2.05
CA MET A 226 15.40 -19.48 -0.91
C MET A 226 16.69 -20.08 -0.35
N THR A 227 16.94 -21.37 -0.55
CA THR A 227 18.21 -22.02 -0.13
C THR A 227 19.37 -21.49 -0.94
N LEU A 228 19.23 -21.49 -2.26
CA LEU A 228 20.26 -20.95 -3.15
C LEU A 228 20.54 -19.47 -2.90
N LEU A 229 19.48 -18.69 -2.65
CA LEU A 229 19.62 -17.26 -2.41
C LEU A 229 20.30 -16.96 -1.07
N ALA A 230 19.94 -17.69 0.00
CA ALA A 230 20.59 -17.57 1.31
C ALA A 230 22.07 -17.99 1.28
N ASP A 231 22.38 -19.06 0.52
CA ASP A 231 23.74 -19.56 0.36
C ASP A 231 24.63 -18.53 -0.39
N ALA A 232 24.09 -17.92 -1.46
CA ALA A 232 24.77 -16.85 -2.19
C ALA A 232 25.04 -15.63 -1.28
N ALA A 233 24.06 -15.21 -0.50
CA ALA A 233 24.19 -14.10 0.46
C ALA A 233 25.22 -14.43 1.55
N ALA A 234 25.23 -15.66 2.09
CA ALA A 234 26.18 -16.09 3.08
C ALA A 234 27.63 -16.06 2.56
N LYS A 235 27.88 -16.51 1.34
CA LYS A 235 29.17 -16.44 0.67
C LYS A 235 29.66 -14.99 0.50
N GLU A 236 28.77 -14.11 0.07
CA GLU A 236 29.06 -12.68 -0.08
C GLU A 236 29.47 -12.05 1.24
N VAL A 237 28.65 -12.21 2.28
CA VAL A 237 28.91 -11.63 3.61
C VAL A 237 30.16 -12.22 4.24
N ARG A 238 30.39 -13.53 4.08
CA ARG A 238 31.59 -14.19 4.58
C ARG A 238 32.88 -13.64 3.95
N SER A 239 32.87 -13.27 2.67
CA SER A 239 34.04 -12.69 1.99
C SER A 239 34.48 -11.34 2.58
N LEU A 240 33.57 -10.63 3.23
CA LEU A 240 33.80 -9.34 3.88
C LEU A 240 34.04 -9.45 5.40
N TYR A 241 33.92 -10.67 5.93
CA TYR A 241 34.04 -10.92 7.38
C TYR A 241 35.50 -11.11 7.79
N SER A 242 35.95 -10.34 8.79
CA SER A 242 37.36 -10.34 9.28
C SER A 242 37.51 -10.96 10.67
N GLY A 243 36.48 -11.64 11.19
CA GLY A 243 36.55 -12.30 12.52
C GLY A 243 37.04 -13.74 12.46
N PRO A 244 36.94 -14.48 13.59
CA PRO A 244 37.22 -15.90 13.64
C PRO A 244 36.40 -16.70 12.65
N GLU A 245 36.96 -17.83 12.15
CA GLU A 245 36.29 -18.66 11.15
C GLU A 245 34.86 -19.07 11.62
N PRO A 246 33.79 -18.60 10.89
CA PRO A 246 32.43 -18.88 11.31
C PRO A 246 31.92 -20.21 10.80
N GLN A 247 31.11 -20.89 11.61
CA GLN A 247 30.32 -22.03 11.19
C GLN A 247 28.95 -21.53 10.73
N ILE A 248 28.67 -21.61 9.41
CA ILE A 248 27.38 -21.21 8.83
C ILE A 248 26.69 -22.48 8.36
N GLU A 249 25.51 -22.76 8.92
CA GLU A 249 24.69 -23.91 8.58
C GLU A 249 23.39 -23.38 7.92
N ILE A 250 23.13 -23.77 6.68
CA ILE A 250 21.90 -23.43 5.95
C ILE A 250 21.15 -24.72 5.70
N ALA A 251 19.98 -24.87 6.32
CA ALA A 251 19.07 -26.00 6.06
C ALA A 251 18.37 -25.81 4.71
N GLU A 252 17.71 -26.84 4.22
CA GLU A 252 16.79 -26.71 3.10
C GLU A 252 15.65 -25.75 3.47
N LEU A 253 15.45 -24.71 2.66
CA LEU A 253 14.45 -23.66 2.90
C LEU A 253 13.27 -23.83 1.95
N PRO A 254 12.02 -23.70 2.45
CA PRO A 254 10.86 -23.66 1.58
C PRO A 254 10.99 -22.50 0.57
N PRO A 255 10.55 -22.68 -0.70
CA PRO A 255 10.55 -21.62 -1.69
C PRO A 255 9.51 -20.52 -1.35
N ALA A 256 9.69 -19.31 -1.88
CA ALA A 256 8.76 -18.20 -1.72
C ALA A 256 8.48 -17.49 -3.05
N ASP A 257 7.33 -16.82 -3.11
CA ASP A 257 7.00 -15.89 -4.20
C ASP A 257 7.43 -14.49 -3.76
N ALA A 258 8.60 -14.05 -4.25
CA ALA A 258 9.22 -12.81 -3.80
C ALA A 258 10.15 -12.22 -4.87
N ASP A 259 10.59 -10.99 -4.68
CA ASP A 259 11.59 -10.35 -5.55
C ASP A 259 13.01 -10.78 -5.12
N PRO A 260 13.76 -11.50 -6.00
CA PRO A 260 15.06 -12.08 -5.65
C PRO A 260 16.10 -11.02 -5.28
N VAL A 261 16.03 -9.82 -5.89
CA VAL A 261 17.04 -8.78 -5.70
C VAL A 261 16.96 -8.21 -4.29
N VAL A 262 15.74 -7.85 -3.86
CA VAL A 262 15.56 -7.24 -2.53
C VAL A 262 15.54 -8.28 -1.41
N ILE A 263 15.08 -9.52 -1.64
CA ILE A 263 15.17 -10.61 -0.64
C ILE A 263 16.63 -11.02 -0.41
N ARG A 264 17.48 -10.98 -1.43
CA ARG A 264 18.94 -11.17 -1.21
C ARG A 264 19.47 -10.15 -0.20
N GLN A 265 19.03 -8.89 -0.27
CA GLN A 265 19.42 -7.87 0.70
C GLN A 265 18.93 -8.19 2.12
N VAL A 266 17.75 -8.81 2.28
CA VAL A 266 17.27 -9.32 3.58
C VAL A 266 18.28 -10.33 4.15
N TRP A 267 18.67 -11.34 3.36
CA TRP A 267 19.64 -12.35 3.78
C TRP A 267 20.99 -11.76 4.12
N CYS A 268 21.54 -10.88 3.28
CA CYS A 268 22.81 -10.20 3.55
C CYS A 268 22.78 -9.42 4.87
N ASN A 269 21.70 -8.71 5.16
CA ASN A 269 21.57 -7.96 6.40
C ASN A 269 21.45 -8.87 7.63
N LEU A 270 20.63 -9.91 7.57
CA LEU A 270 20.42 -10.80 8.72
C LEU A 270 21.64 -11.67 9.00
N ILE A 271 22.23 -12.29 7.98
CA ILE A 271 23.43 -13.13 8.11
C ILE A 271 24.64 -12.25 8.51
N GLY A 272 24.75 -11.05 7.92
CA GLY A 272 25.80 -10.09 8.28
C GLY A 272 25.72 -9.63 9.73
N ASN A 273 24.52 -9.39 10.23
CA ASN A 273 24.31 -9.08 11.65
C ASN A 273 24.69 -10.27 12.54
N ALA A 274 24.28 -11.48 12.18
CA ALA A 274 24.59 -12.70 12.92
C ALA A 274 26.13 -12.90 13.04
N LEU A 275 26.87 -12.76 11.95
CA LEU A 275 28.33 -12.83 11.96
C LEU A 275 28.96 -11.70 12.77
N LYS A 276 28.52 -10.47 12.59
CA LYS A 276 29.04 -9.30 13.30
C LYS A 276 28.89 -9.44 14.82
N TYR A 277 27.71 -9.80 15.30
CA TYR A 277 27.43 -9.92 16.73
C TYR A 277 28.03 -11.17 17.36
N SER A 278 28.38 -12.18 16.54
CA SER A 278 29.11 -13.37 16.99
C SER A 278 30.64 -13.23 16.92
N ALA A 279 31.17 -12.16 16.33
CA ALA A 279 32.61 -12.00 16.09
C ALA A 279 33.48 -12.07 17.33
N LYS A 280 32.95 -11.78 18.50
CA LYS A 280 33.68 -11.88 19.80
C LYS A 280 33.64 -13.31 20.38
N ARG A 281 32.96 -14.26 19.75
CA ARG A 281 32.94 -15.67 20.17
C ARG A 281 34.14 -16.41 19.59
N GLU A 282 34.67 -17.35 20.33
CA GLU A 282 35.75 -18.23 19.86
C GLU A 282 35.34 -19.04 18.63
N LYS A 283 34.06 -19.48 18.59
CA LYS A 283 33.46 -20.23 17.49
C LYS A 283 32.12 -19.57 17.11
N PRO A 284 32.13 -18.56 16.21
CA PRO A 284 30.92 -17.96 15.71
C PRO A 284 30.04 -18.98 14.99
N LYS A 285 28.76 -19.06 15.35
CA LYS A 285 27.80 -19.96 14.71
C LYS A 285 26.60 -19.19 14.22
N VAL A 286 26.23 -19.48 12.97
CA VAL A 286 25.02 -18.94 12.34
C VAL A 286 24.24 -20.09 11.75
N ARG A 287 22.97 -20.23 12.10
CA ARG A 287 22.06 -21.22 11.55
C ARG A 287 20.91 -20.52 10.83
N VAL A 288 20.68 -20.95 9.59
CA VAL A 288 19.55 -20.51 8.77
C VAL A 288 18.61 -21.68 8.55
N SER A 289 17.34 -21.49 8.84
CA SER A 289 16.32 -22.51 8.64
C SER A 289 14.98 -21.88 8.26
N GLY A 290 14.05 -22.71 7.76
CA GLY A 290 12.72 -22.26 7.37
C GLY A 290 11.67 -23.35 7.58
N ARG A 291 10.41 -22.91 7.71
CA ARG A 291 9.25 -23.79 7.83
C ARG A 291 8.02 -23.15 7.23
N ILE A 292 7.07 -23.95 6.86
CA ILE A 292 5.73 -23.49 6.48
C ILE A 292 4.83 -23.61 7.72
N ASP A 293 4.09 -22.53 8.02
CA ASP A 293 3.19 -22.49 9.15
C ASP A 293 2.01 -21.55 8.84
N ASN A 294 0.77 -22.05 9.01
CA ASN A 294 -0.48 -21.27 8.87
C ASN A 294 -0.60 -20.42 7.58
N GLY A 295 -0.18 -20.95 6.42
CA GLY A 295 -0.27 -20.24 5.14
C GLY A 295 0.84 -19.22 4.90
N GLU A 296 1.84 -19.19 5.76
CA GLU A 296 3.05 -18.37 5.61
C GLU A 296 4.29 -19.27 5.56
N THR A 297 5.32 -18.80 4.86
CA THR A 297 6.66 -19.39 4.97
C THR A 297 7.50 -18.53 5.92
N ILE A 298 7.95 -19.14 7.01
CA ILE A 298 8.74 -18.49 8.05
C ILE A 298 10.20 -18.88 7.87
N TYR A 299 11.08 -17.91 7.80
CA TYR A 299 12.53 -18.05 7.75
C TYR A 299 13.15 -17.49 9.02
N GLN A 300 14.26 -18.09 9.46
CA GLN A 300 14.97 -17.64 10.65
C GLN A 300 16.48 -17.69 10.47
N VAL A 301 17.17 -16.73 11.10
CA VAL A 301 18.60 -16.67 11.24
C VAL A 301 18.91 -16.61 12.72
N GLU A 302 19.61 -17.63 13.22
CA GLU A 302 20.04 -17.76 14.63
C GLU A 302 21.54 -17.57 14.72
N ASP A 303 21.99 -16.88 15.76
CA ASP A 303 23.41 -16.71 16.09
C ASP A 303 23.67 -17.03 17.56
N ASN A 304 24.93 -17.31 17.88
CA ASN A 304 25.40 -17.51 19.26
C ASN A 304 26.11 -16.26 19.80
N GLY A 305 25.81 -15.08 19.26
CA GLY A 305 26.49 -13.82 19.55
C GLY A 305 26.12 -13.15 20.87
N ALA A 306 26.30 -11.84 20.93
CA ALA A 306 26.06 -11.03 22.12
C ALA A 306 24.59 -11.00 22.58
N GLY A 307 23.62 -11.33 21.66
CA GLY A 307 22.20 -11.23 21.95
C GLY A 307 21.77 -9.83 22.30
N PHE A 308 20.56 -9.68 22.86
CA PHE A 308 20.02 -8.38 23.30
C PHE A 308 18.91 -8.56 24.34
N ASP A 309 18.61 -7.47 25.08
CA ASP A 309 17.49 -7.44 26.03
C ASP A 309 16.16 -7.23 25.30
N MET A 310 15.22 -8.15 25.49
CA MET A 310 13.89 -8.14 24.84
C MET A 310 13.05 -6.89 25.16
N ARG A 311 13.34 -6.15 26.25
CA ARG A 311 12.68 -4.87 26.54
C ARG A 311 12.88 -3.82 25.45
N TYR A 312 13.89 -3.99 24.62
CA TYR A 312 14.22 -3.08 23.52
C TYR A 312 13.90 -3.68 22.14
N ALA A 313 13.22 -4.81 22.06
CA ALA A 313 12.91 -5.50 20.80
C ALA A 313 12.17 -4.61 19.81
N ASP A 314 11.22 -3.79 20.26
CA ASP A 314 10.44 -2.87 19.42
C ASP A 314 11.30 -1.81 18.73
N LYS A 315 12.48 -1.48 19.30
CA LYS A 315 13.39 -0.50 18.72
C LYS A 315 14.30 -1.07 17.64
N LEU A 316 14.45 -2.39 17.54
CA LEU A 316 15.39 -3.06 16.62
C LEU A 316 15.19 -2.70 15.15
N PHE A 317 13.95 -2.47 14.75
CA PHE A 317 13.56 -2.20 13.36
C PHE A 317 13.45 -0.71 13.02
N GLY A 318 13.76 0.16 14.00
CA GLY A 318 13.81 1.61 13.80
C GLY A 318 15.07 2.04 13.03
N VAL A 319 14.97 3.14 12.28
CA VAL A 319 16.10 3.72 11.55
C VAL A 319 17.08 4.34 12.54
N PHE A 320 18.38 4.09 12.37
CA PHE A 320 19.48 4.53 13.25
C PHE A 320 19.40 4.00 14.69
N GLN A 321 18.58 2.99 14.96
CA GLN A 321 18.50 2.37 16.28
C GLN A 321 19.60 1.32 16.46
N ARG A 322 20.27 1.36 17.62
CA ARG A 322 21.33 0.43 18.01
C ARG A 322 21.16 0.07 19.47
N LEU A 323 21.26 -1.21 19.81
CA LEU A 323 21.19 -1.70 21.20
C LEU A 323 22.57 -1.88 21.83
N HIS A 324 23.62 -2.05 21.01
CA HIS A 324 25.01 -2.17 21.47
C HIS A 324 25.78 -0.87 21.24
N ARG A 325 26.79 -0.62 22.06
CA ARG A 325 27.67 0.56 21.95
C ARG A 325 28.46 0.52 20.65
N SER A 326 28.81 1.70 20.13
CA SER A 326 29.59 1.86 18.90
C SER A 326 30.97 1.28 18.97
N GLU A 327 31.53 1.24 20.17
CA GLU A 327 32.87 0.70 20.49
C GLU A 327 32.90 -0.85 20.38
N ASP A 328 31.76 -1.50 20.64
CA ASP A 328 31.69 -2.96 20.64
C ASP A 328 31.44 -3.57 19.26
N PHE A 329 30.60 -2.93 18.43
CA PHE A 329 30.24 -3.43 17.12
C PHE A 329 30.06 -2.25 16.14
N THR A 330 30.60 -2.36 14.94
CA THR A 330 30.46 -1.38 13.86
C THR A 330 29.03 -1.45 13.25
N GLY A 331 28.60 -0.38 12.56
CA GLY A 331 27.37 -0.38 11.78
C GLY A 331 26.55 0.89 11.94
N THR A 332 25.60 1.11 11.01
CA THR A 332 24.80 2.34 10.88
C THR A 332 23.47 2.29 11.62
N GLY A 333 22.96 1.11 11.98
CA GLY A 333 21.64 0.93 12.58
C GLY A 333 20.47 1.02 11.58
N VAL A 334 20.75 0.89 10.27
CA VAL A 334 19.75 0.98 9.21
C VAL A 334 19.38 -0.40 8.63
N GLY A 335 20.28 -1.39 8.72
CA GLY A 335 20.09 -2.70 8.08
C GLY A 335 18.80 -3.42 8.46
N LEU A 336 18.44 -3.44 9.76
CA LEU A 336 17.18 -4.07 10.20
C LEU A 336 15.92 -3.27 9.78
N ALA A 337 16.01 -1.95 9.68
CA ALA A 337 14.94 -1.12 9.14
C ALA A 337 14.72 -1.40 7.65
N ILE A 338 15.78 -1.64 6.87
CA ILE A 338 15.71 -2.09 5.47
C ILE A 338 15.00 -3.45 5.40
N VAL A 339 15.41 -4.42 6.23
CA VAL A 339 14.77 -5.74 6.28
C VAL A 339 13.29 -5.62 6.58
N HIS A 340 12.91 -4.87 7.62
CA HIS A 340 11.51 -4.63 7.97
C HIS A 340 10.71 -4.06 6.78
N ARG A 341 11.27 -3.07 6.11
CA ARG A 341 10.63 -2.42 4.96
C ARG A 341 10.44 -3.36 3.78
N ILE A 342 11.47 -4.17 3.45
CA ILE A 342 11.40 -5.14 2.35
C ILE A 342 10.35 -6.21 2.65
N VAL A 343 10.39 -6.78 3.85
CA VAL A 343 9.45 -7.84 4.27
C VAL A 343 8.01 -7.31 4.29
N ALA A 344 7.77 -6.12 4.83
CA ALA A 344 6.45 -5.48 4.84
C ALA A 344 5.89 -5.25 3.42
N ARG A 345 6.74 -4.85 2.46
CA ARG A 345 6.34 -4.70 1.04
C ARG A 345 5.91 -6.01 0.38
N HIS A 346 6.45 -7.14 0.82
CA HIS A 346 6.00 -8.46 0.37
C HIS A 346 4.71 -8.93 1.07
N GLY A 347 4.13 -8.11 1.96
CA GLY A 347 2.96 -8.47 2.79
C GLY A 347 3.33 -9.36 3.97
N GLY A 348 4.61 -9.44 4.30
CA GLY A 348 5.16 -10.24 5.37
C GLY A 348 5.34 -9.46 6.69
N ARG A 349 5.93 -10.14 7.67
CA ARG A 349 6.26 -9.58 8.99
C ARG A 349 7.62 -10.09 9.47
N ILE A 350 8.29 -9.29 10.33
CA ILE A 350 9.58 -9.63 10.93
C ILE A 350 9.51 -9.46 12.44
N TRP A 351 10.22 -10.31 13.16
CA TRP A 351 10.37 -10.23 14.61
C TRP A 351 11.71 -10.83 15.04
N ALA A 352 12.09 -10.61 16.27
CA ALA A 352 13.33 -11.14 16.83
C ALA A 352 13.12 -11.65 18.25
N LYS A 353 13.93 -12.61 18.64
CA LYS A 353 14.09 -13.10 20.01
C LYS A 353 15.57 -13.11 20.35
N GLY A 354 15.91 -12.74 21.56
CA GLY A 354 17.29 -12.70 22.00
C GLY A 354 17.40 -12.73 23.52
N SER A 355 18.57 -13.06 24.00
CA SER A 355 18.93 -12.92 25.40
C SER A 355 20.39 -12.46 25.49
N PRO A 356 20.73 -11.53 26.39
CA PRO A 356 22.11 -11.09 26.56
C PRO A 356 23.05 -12.27 26.73
N ASP A 357 24.13 -12.25 25.97
CA ASP A 357 25.19 -13.27 25.91
C ASP A 357 24.77 -14.69 25.48
N ALA A 358 23.52 -14.88 25.07
CA ALA A 358 23.00 -16.20 24.63
C ALA A 358 22.65 -16.23 23.12
N GLY A 359 22.93 -15.14 22.38
CA GLY A 359 22.66 -15.04 20.96
C GLY A 359 21.28 -14.46 20.65
N ALA A 360 20.96 -14.40 19.36
CA ALA A 360 19.71 -13.88 18.83
C ALA A 360 19.15 -14.77 17.73
N CYS A 361 17.82 -14.68 17.53
CA CYS A 361 17.09 -15.31 16.45
C CYS A 361 16.21 -14.27 15.78
N PHE A 362 16.50 -13.92 14.54
CA PHE A 362 15.69 -13.05 13.71
C PHE A 362 14.81 -13.90 12.80
N GLN A 363 13.52 -13.60 12.77
CA GLN A 363 12.54 -14.36 11.99
C GLN A 363 11.74 -13.42 11.10
N PHE A 364 11.51 -13.84 9.86
CA PHE A 364 10.57 -13.16 8.98
C PHE A 364 9.64 -14.15 8.28
N ALA A 365 8.42 -13.71 8.03
CA ALA A 365 7.41 -14.50 7.35
C ALA A 365 7.02 -13.85 6.03
N LEU A 366 6.80 -14.66 5.00
CA LEU A 366 6.23 -14.25 3.73
C LEU A 366 4.94 -15.03 3.48
N PRO A 367 3.88 -14.39 2.97
CA PRO A 367 2.62 -15.08 2.67
C PRO A 367 2.81 -16.06 1.52
N ILE A 368 2.20 -17.24 1.62
CA ILE A 368 2.09 -18.18 0.51
C ILE A 368 0.97 -17.66 -0.40
N ARG A 369 1.33 -17.26 -1.61
CA ARG A 369 0.36 -16.84 -2.61
C ARG A 369 -0.17 -18.07 -3.32
N SER A 370 -1.49 -18.29 -3.30
CA SER A 370 -2.12 -19.29 -4.16
C SER A 370 -1.87 -18.89 -5.60
N ALA A 371 -1.39 -19.82 -6.42
CA ALA A 371 -1.32 -19.62 -7.86
C ALA A 371 -2.73 -19.31 -8.34
N SER A 372 -2.94 -18.09 -8.87
CA SER A 372 -4.19 -17.68 -9.51
C SER A 372 -4.29 -18.27 -10.88
#